data_977b8833d4dbd3aa184b7a025a24d9d4
#
_entry.id   977b8833d4dbd3aa184b7a025a24d9d4
#
_cell.length_a   1.000
_cell.length_b   1.000
_cell.length_c   1.000
_cell.angle_alpha   90.00
_cell.angle_beta   90.00
_cell.angle_gamma   90.00
#
_symmetry.space_group_name_H-M   'P 1'
#
loop_
_entity.id
_entity.type
_entity.pdbx_description
1 polymer ?
#
loop_
_entity_poly.entity_id
_entity_poly.type
_entity_poly.pdbx_seq_one_letter_code
_entity_poly.pdbx_strand_id
1 'polypeptide(L)'
;AVMSAVLLTGCGAPADEGTAIRETGFLTLSVNPEIRIEYDEEGRVIGLTGQNDDGKNIVASYPDYIGKECDDVLNDLIVKINEAGYFVEEIDGGRKNIVLQLEPGSVVPSSTFLEDVTASTQNAVKNLNLSSGIVTIDDDDYDPAYAKNGSPSPYITLEKAKEIALAHAGVNAADAVFDDREFDHDDGTAVFELEFTAGGVEYEYDVDAVHGTILQAEHDASGSGYDDTDYGPNNDGVTDYDDTD
;
A
#
# COMPACT_ATOMS: atom_id res chain seq x y z
N ALA A 1 -5.26 -81.93 -27.51
CA ALA A 1 -4.61 -80.63 -27.51
C ALA A 1 -5.61 -79.62 -26.91
N VAL A 2 -5.32 -79.26 -25.67
CA VAL A 2 -6.14 -78.22 -24.96
C VAL A 2 -5.29 -76.96 -24.96
N MET A 3 -5.82 -75.94 -25.66
CA MET A 3 -5.22 -74.60 -25.69
C MET A 3 -5.80 -73.77 -24.54
N SER A 4 -5.01 -73.49 -23.50
CA SER A 4 -5.36 -72.55 -22.43
C SER A 4 -5.05 -71.13 -22.91
N ALA A 5 -6.07 -70.28 -23.04
CA ALA A 5 -5.89 -68.84 -23.23
C ALA A 5 -5.71 -68.18 -21.87
N VAL A 6 -4.57 -67.53 -21.67
CA VAL A 6 -4.29 -66.68 -20.50
C VAL A 6 -4.77 -65.26 -20.83
N LEU A 7 -5.80 -64.80 -20.12
CA LEU A 7 -6.27 -63.42 -20.16
C LEU A 7 -5.37 -62.60 -19.23
N LEU A 8 -4.51 -61.75 -19.77
CA LEU A 8 -3.82 -60.70 -19.03
C LEU A 8 -4.80 -59.53 -18.79
N THR A 9 -5.34 -59.45 -17.60
CA THR A 9 -5.98 -58.23 -17.08
C THR A 9 -4.91 -57.22 -16.78
N GLY A 10 -4.71 -56.23 -17.66
CA GLY A 10 -3.90 -55.04 -17.35
C GLY A 10 -4.63 -54.19 -16.31
N CYS A 11 -4.10 -54.13 -15.09
CA CYS A 11 -4.42 -53.05 -14.18
C CYS A 11 -3.86 -51.75 -14.78
N GLY A 12 -4.73 -50.93 -15.39
CA GLY A 12 -4.43 -49.54 -15.64
C GLY A 12 -4.26 -48.85 -14.30
N ALA A 13 -3.06 -48.44 -13.96
CA ALA A 13 -2.85 -47.47 -12.90
C ALA A 13 -3.65 -46.18 -13.29
N PRO A 14 -4.32 -45.54 -12.35
CA PRO A 14 -4.87 -44.23 -12.62
C PRO A 14 -3.71 -43.32 -13.07
N ALA A 15 -3.88 -42.63 -14.20
CA ALA A 15 -2.98 -41.58 -14.57
C ALA A 15 -2.98 -40.60 -13.39
N ASP A 16 -1.79 -40.43 -12.81
CA ASP A 16 -1.50 -39.31 -11.92
C ASP A 16 -1.83 -38.07 -12.77
N GLU A 17 -2.98 -37.44 -12.52
CA GLU A 17 -3.25 -36.09 -13.01
C GLU A 17 -2.22 -35.22 -12.33
N GLY A 18 -1.06 -35.05 -12.98
CA GLY A 18 -0.03 -34.14 -12.55
C GLY A 18 -0.74 -32.83 -12.29
N THR A 19 -0.73 -32.41 -11.04
CA THR A 19 -1.18 -31.09 -10.62
C THR A 19 -0.38 -30.14 -11.48
N ALA A 20 -0.99 -29.59 -12.55
CA ALA A 20 -0.41 -28.51 -13.31
C ALA A 20 -0.12 -27.42 -12.28
N ILE A 21 1.15 -27.06 -12.15
CA ILE A 21 1.54 -25.90 -11.34
C ILE A 21 0.86 -24.72 -12.06
N ARG A 22 -0.24 -24.23 -11.49
CA ARG A 22 -0.88 -23.03 -12.00
C ARG A 22 0.02 -21.85 -11.61
N GLU A 23 0.33 -21.04 -12.59
CA GLU A 23 0.98 -19.76 -12.31
C GLU A 23 -0.02 -18.89 -11.58
N THR A 24 0.42 -18.28 -10.50
CA THR A 24 -0.40 -17.37 -9.68
C THR A 24 0.20 -15.99 -9.67
N GLY A 25 -0.64 -15.00 -9.50
CA GLY A 25 -0.23 -13.62 -9.27
C GLY A 25 -0.71 -13.13 -7.92
N PHE A 26 -0.09 -12.08 -7.46
CA PHE A 26 -0.36 -11.45 -6.19
C PHE A 26 -0.49 -9.93 -6.38
N LEU A 27 -1.60 -9.41 -5.92
CA LEU A 27 -1.88 -7.97 -5.87
C LEU A 27 -2.12 -7.57 -4.43
N THR A 28 -1.33 -6.65 -3.91
CA THR A 28 -1.52 -6.11 -2.56
C THR A 28 -2.28 -4.79 -2.64
N LEU A 29 -3.37 -4.72 -1.87
CA LEU A 29 -4.16 -3.52 -1.62
C LEU A 29 -3.76 -2.94 -0.28
N SER A 30 -3.20 -1.74 -0.28
CA SER A 30 -2.78 -1.03 0.93
C SER A 30 -3.48 0.32 1.05
N VAL A 31 -4.14 0.51 2.17
CA VAL A 31 -4.81 1.75 2.57
C VAL A 31 -4.87 1.85 4.10
N ASN A 32 -4.20 0.88 4.80
CA ASN A 32 -4.43 0.54 6.19
C ASN A 32 -5.94 0.40 6.49
N PRO A 33 -6.55 -0.75 6.11
CA PRO A 33 -5.99 -2.13 6.14
C PRO A 33 -5.11 -2.50 4.91
N GLU A 34 -4.29 -3.55 5.09
CA GLU A 34 -3.44 -4.13 4.06
C GLU A 34 -3.86 -5.57 3.76
N ILE A 35 -4.15 -5.86 2.48
CA ILE A 35 -4.72 -7.12 2.03
C ILE A 35 -4.03 -7.60 0.76
N ARG A 36 -3.47 -8.81 0.83
CA ARG A 36 -2.91 -9.51 -0.31
C ARG A 36 -3.97 -10.36 -0.99
N ILE A 37 -4.11 -10.20 -2.29
CA ILE A 37 -5.04 -10.90 -3.15
C ILE A 37 -4.23 -11.87 -4.01
N GLU A 38 -4.50 -13.17 -3.89
CA GLU A 38 -3.93 -14.20 -4.74
C GLU A 38 -4.93 -14.54 -5.86
N TYR A 39 -4.47 -14.57 -7.12
CA TYR A 39 -5.29 -14.86 -8.27
C TYR A 39 -4.59 -15.83 -9.25
N ASP A 40 -5.37 -16.52 -10.09
CA ASP A 40 -4.90 -17.45 -11.10
C ASP A 40 -4.57 -16.74 -12.43
N GLU A 41 -4.12 -17.53 -13.43
CA GLU A 41 -3.73 -17.04 -14.75
C GLU A 41 -4.88 -16.39 -15.54
N GLU A 42 -6.15 -16.64 -15.16
CA GLU A 42 -7.33 -15.99 -15.70
C GLU A 42 -7.73 -14.71 -14.93
N GLY A 43 -7.04 -14.34 -13.86
CA GLY A 43 -7.35 -13.20 -13.02
C GLY A 43 -8.45 -13.45 -11.99
N ARG A 44 -8.76 -14.71 -11.69
CA ARG A 44 -9.76 -15.08 -10.68
C ARG A 44 -9.14 -15.26 -9.34
N VAL A 45 -9.75 -14.65 -8.32
CA VAL A 45 -9.24 -14.70 -6.97
C VAL A 45 -9.35 -16.10 -6.39
N ILE A 46 -8.22 -16.61 -5.89
CA ILE A 46 -8.09 -17.91 -5.24
C ILE A 46 -7.73 -17.81 -3.76
N GLY A 47 -7.29 -16.62 -3.29
CA GLY A 47 -6.95 -16.38 -1.90
C GLY A 47 -7.02 -14.91 -1.52
N LEU A 48 -7.36 -14.64 -0.25
CA LEU A 48 -7.20 -13.33 0.40
C LEU A 48 -6.47 -13.52 1.73
N THR A 49 -5.47 -12.69 1.97
CA THR A 49 -4.71 -12.70 3.22
C THR A 49 -4.56 -11.28 3.76
N GLY A 50 -5.08 -11.02 4.96
CA GLY A 50 -4.82 -9.76 5.66
C GLY A 50 -3.37 -9.73 6.16
N GLN A 51 -2.61 -8.74 5.75
CA GLN A 51 -1.20 -8.59 6.12
C GLN A 51 -1.05 -7.97 7.51
N ASN A 52 -1.97 -7.10 7.90
CA ASN A 52 -2.07 -6.53 9.23
C ASN A 52 -3.38 -6.95 9.93
N ASP A 53 -3.60 -6.52 11.17
CA ASP A 53 -4.78 -6.93 11.95
C ASP A 53 -6.07 -6.34 11.36
N ASP A 54 -6.04 -5.14 10.83
CA ASP A 54 -7.17 -4.51 10.14
C ASP A 54 -7.51 -5.27 8.86
N GLY A 55 -6.52 -5.64 8.06
CA GLY A 55 -6.69 -6.47 6.88
C GLY A 55 -7.29 -7.84 7.20
N LYS A 56 -6.85 -8.50 8.28
CA LYS A 56 -7.44 -9.76 8.75
C LYS A 56 -8.93 -9.60 9.10
N ASN A 57 -9.30 -8.50 9.75
CA ASN A 57 -10.69 -8.21 10.11
C ASN A 57 -11.57 -8.01 8.86
N ILE A 58 -11.07 -7.27 7.86
CA ILE A 58 -11.78 -7.07 6.59
C ILE A 58 -11.95 -8.40 5.85
N VAL A 59 -10.89 -9.19 5.69
CA VAL A 59 -10.94 -10.51 5.02
C VAL A 59 -11.91 -11.44 5.73
N ALA A 60 -11.93 -11.48 7.06
CA ALA A 60 -12.87 -12.29 7.83
C ALA A 60 -14.34 -11.90 7.59
N SER A 61 -14.60 -10.64 7.22
CA SER A 61 -15.94 -10.14 6.87
C SER A 61 -16.38 -10.49 5.43
N TYR A 62 -15.49 -11.06 4.62
CA TYR A 62 -15.70 -11.29 3.18
C TYR A 62 -15.44 -12.75 2.78
N PRO A 63 -16.34 -13.71 3.08
CA PRO A 63 -16.12 -15.14 2.83
C PRO A 63 -16.27 -15.56 1.36
N ASP A 64 -17.03 -14.81 0.54
CA ASP A 64 -17.49 -15.25 -0.79
C ASP A 64 -16.68 -14.57 -1.92
N TYR A 65 -15.35 -14.66 -1.89
CA TYR A 65 -14.45 -14.06 -2.90
C TYR A 65 -13.88 -15.05 -3.89
N ILE A 66 -13.82 -16.34 -3.57
CA ILE A 66 -13.19 -17.37 -4.38
C ILE A 66 -13.85 -17.46 -5.76
N GLY A 67 -13.04 -17.41 -6.83
CA GLY A 67 -13.45 -17.54 -8.22
C GLY A 67 -14.09 -16.29 -8.83
N LYS A 68 -14.18 -15.18 -8.08
CA LYS A 68 -14.56 -13.87 -8.62
C LYS A 68 -13.39 -13.24 -9.38
N GLU A 69 -13.70 -12.36 -10.33
CA GLU A 69 -12.69 -11.54 -10.99
C GLU A 69 -12.00 -10.59 -9.98
N CYS A 70 -10.72 -10.32 -10.21
CA CYS A 70 -9.90 -9.54 -9.25
C CYS A 70 -10.43 -8.11 -9.04
N ASP A 71 -10.93 -7.46 -10.10
CA ASP A 71 -11.53 -6.14 -10.04
C ASP A 71 -12.83 -6.10 -9.26
N ASP A 72 -13.69 -7.12 -9.37
CA ASP A 72 -14.91 -7.26 -8.56
C ASP A 72 -14.55 -7.39 -7.06
N VAL A 73 -13.53 -8.21 -6.74
CA VAL A 73 -13.08 -8.39 -5.36
C VAL A 73 -12.49 -7.11 -4.80
N LEU A 74 -11.67 -6.37 -5.58
CA LEU A 74 -11.14 -5.08 -5.17
C LEU A 74 -12.26 -4.08 -4.85
N ASN A 75 -13.26 -3.98 -5.73
CA ASN A 75 -14.42 -3.11 -5.50
C ASN A 75 -15.17 -3.48 -4.20
N ASP A 76 -15.43 -4.77 -3.98
CA ASP A 76 -16.06 -5.25 -2.76
C ASP A 76 -15.21 -4.92 -1.51
N LEU A 77 -13.88 -5.07 -1.60
CA LEU A 77 -12.96 -4.73 -0.51
C LEU A 77 -12.99 -3.22 -0.20
N ILE A 78 -12.93 -2.35 -1.21
CA ILE A 78 -13.02 -0.89 -1.01
C ILE A 78 -14.32 -0.50 -0.31
N VAL A 79 -15.46 -1.11 -0.70
CA VAL A 79 -16.74 -0.88 -0.02
C VAL A 79 -16.67 -1.29 1.44
N LYS A 80 -16.12 -2.48 1.75
CA LYS A 80 -15.99 -2.99 3.13
C LYS A 80 -15.04 -2.16 3.98
N ILE A 81 -13.94 -1.72 3.42
CA ILE A 81 -12.97 -0.83 4.07
C ILE A 81 -13.64 0.51 4.41
N ASN A 82 -14.45 1.05 3.48
CA ASN A 82 -15.22 2.27 3.73
C ASN A 82 -16.30 2.07 4.80
N GLU A 83 -17.05 0.98 4.76
CA GLU A 83 -18.06 0.65 5.77
C GLU A 83 -17.46 0.46 7.15
N ALA A 84 -16.24 -0.06 7.24
CA ALA A 84 -15.49 -0.20 8.49
C ALA A 84 -14.87 1.11 8.99
N GLY A 85 -14.94 2.19 8.19
CA GLY A 85 -14.52 3.53 8.60
C GLY A 85 -13.03 3.83 8.41
N TYR A 86 -12.31 3.05 7.60
CA TYR A 86 -10.88 3.25 7.38
C TYR A 86 -10.54 4.41 6.42
N PHE A 87 -11.51 4.92 5.66
CA PHE A 87 -11.36 6.12 4.83
C PHE A 87 -11.76 7.42 5.54
N VAL A 88 -11.69 7.46 6.86
CA VAL A 88 -11.92 8.70 7.61
C VAL A 88 -10.82 9.67 7.26
N GLU A 89 -11.19 10.90 6.91
CA GLU A 89 -10.22 11.99 6.76
C GLU A 89 -9.47 12.16 8.08
N GLU A 90 -8.15 12.19 8.02
CA GLU A 90 -7.34 12.53 9.17
C GLU A 90 -7.60 13.99 9.56
N ILE A 91 -7.46 14.30 10.86
CA ILE A 91 -7.85 15.59 11.45
C ILE A 91 -7.22 16.80 10.73
N ASP A 92 -6.11 16.59 10.01
CA ASP A 92 -5.37 17.61 9.28
C ASP A 92 -5.62 17.62 7.75
N GLY A 93 -6.68 16.96 7.28
CA GLY A 93 -7.06 16.94 5.86
C GLY A 93 -6.20 16.02 4.99
N GLY A 94 -5.40 15.16 5.60
CA GLY A 94 -4.64 14.12 4.92
C GLY A 94 -5.56 13.17 4.16
N ARG A 95 -5.25 12.91 2.90
CA ARG A 95 -5.99 11.98 2.05
C ARG A 95 -5.34 10.62 2.15
N LYS A 96 -6.09 9.57 2.53
CA LYS A 96 -5.57 8.21 2.44
C LYS A 96 -5.48 7.80 0.98
N ASN A 97 -4.28 7.44 0.54
CA ASN A 97 -4.08 6.82 -0.76
C ASN A 97 -4.38 5.34 -0.71
N ILE A 98 -4.79 4.81 -1.85
CA ILE A 98 -4.88 3.39 -2.11
C ILE A 98 -3.65 3.02 -2.94
N VAL A 99 -2.81 2.14 -2.42
CA VAL A 99 -1.70 1.58 -3.17
C VAL A 99 -2.11 0.20 -3.67
N LEU A 100 -1.99 -0.02 -4.98
CA LEU A 100 -2.17 -1.31 -5.64
C LEU A 100 -0.81 -1.79 -6.13
N GLN A 101 -0.24 -2.76 -5.43
CA GLN A 101 1.07 -3.31 -5.73
C GLN A 101 0.95 -4.68 -6.41
N LEU A 102 1.39 -4.77 -7.65
CA LEU A 102 1.60 -6.04 -8.32
C LEU A 102 2.94 -6.61 -7.84
N GLU A 103 2.90 -7.71 -7.09
CA GLU A 103 4.13 -8.28 -6.50
C GLU A 103 5.07 -8.82 -7.59
N PRO A 104 6.39 -8.64 -7.45
CA PRO A 104 7.36 -9.09 -8.44
C PRO A 104 7.24 -10.59 -8.76
N GLY A 105 7.21 -10.89 -10.06
CA GLY A 105 7.09 -12.25 -10.57
C GLY A 105 5.67 -12.81 -10.58
N SER A 106 4.67 -11.97 -10.34
CA SER A 106 3.25 -12.34 -10.51
C SER A 106 2.92 -12.64 -11.95
N VAL A 107 2.05 -13.63 -12.19
CA VAL A 107 1.44 -13.80 -13.51
C VAL A 107 0.54 -12.59 -13.81
N VAL A 108 0.59 -12.11 -15.05
CA VAL A 108 -0.24 -10.99 -15.52
C VAL A 108 -1.27 -11.54 -16.49
N PRO A 109 -2.57 -11.61 -16.12
CA PRO A 109 -3.63 -12.22 -16.93
C PRO A 109 -3.81 -11.57 -18.31
N SER A 110 -3.56 -10.26 -18.41
CA SER A 110 -3.61 -9.50 -19.66
C SER A 110 -2.64 -8.33 -19.61
N SER A 111 -2.27 -7.79 -20.75
CA SER A 111 -1.39 -6.60 -20.84
C SER A 111 -2.03 -5.32 -20.25
N THR A 112 -3.33 -5.32 -19.99
CA THR A 112 -4.08 -4.20 -19.38
C THR A 112 -4.54 -4.49 -17.96
N PHE A 113 -4.15 -5.63 -17.38
CA PHE A 113 -4.67 -6.09 -16.10
C PHE A 113 -4.57 -5.03 -15.00
N LEU A 114 -3.38 -4.44 -14.78
CA LEU A 114 -3.18 -3.43 -13.74
C LEU A 114 -3.95 -2.13 -14.05
N GLU A 115 -4.05 -1.74 -15.33
CA GLU A 115 -4.85 -0.61 -15.77
C GLU A 115 -6.35 -0.84 -15.52
N ASP A 116 -6.84 -2.04 -15.82
CA ASP A 116 -8.25 -2.41 -15.66
C ASP A 116 -8.66 -2.43 -14.18
N VAL A 117 -7.87 -3.07 -13.30
CA VAL A 117 -8.14 -3.08 -11.86
C VAL A 117 -8.03 -1.69 -11.24
N THR A 118 -7.09 -0.86 -11.72
CA THR A 118 -6.94 0.54 -11.28
C THR A 118 -8.16 1.37 -11.67
N ALA A 119 -8.61 1.26 -12.92
CA ALA A 119 -9.80 1.99 -13.40
C ALA A 119 -11.06 1.56 -12.64
N SER A 120 -11.20 0.27 -12.35
CA SER A 120 -12.30 -0.29 -11.56
C SER A 120 -12.29 0.28 -10.14
N THR A 121 -11.13 0.26 -9.47
CA THR A 121 -10.94 0.84 -8.13
C THR A 121 -11.24 2.34 -8.10
N GLN A 122 -10.80 3.11 -9.11
CA GLN A 122 -11.13 4.54 -9.24
C GLN A 122 -12.64 4.79 -9.33
N ASN A 123 -13.37 3.93 -10.03
CA ASN A 123 -14.82 4.02 -10.12
C ASN A 123 -15.48 3.72 -8.75
N ALA A 124 -14.99 2.74 -8.00
CA ALA A 124 -15.48 2.47 -6.65
C ALA A 124 -15.25 3.66 -5.71
N VAL A 125 -14.05 4.24 -5.71
CA VAL A 125 -13.68 5.44 -4.94
C VAL A 125 -14.62 6.62 -5.27
N LYS A 126 -14.86 6.89 -6.57
CA LYS A 126 -15.79 7.94 -7.01
C LYS A 126 -17.23 7.70 -6.57
N ASN A 127 -17.71 6.45 -6.68
CA ASN A 127 -19.08 6.08 -6.31
C ASN A 127 -19.32 6.24 -4.81
N LEU A 128 -18.28 6.05 -4.00
CA LEU A 128 -18.31 6.24 -2.55
C LEU A 128 -18.05 7.69 -2.12
N ASN A 129 -17.79 8.61 -3.07
CA ASN A 129 -17.40 10.01 -2.84
C ASN A 129 -16.14 10.14 -1.95
N LEU A 130 -15.20 9.21 -2.10
CA LEU A 130 -13.92 9.28 -1.42
C LEU A 130 -12.96 10.20 -2.18
N SER A 131 -12.08 10.88 -1.44
CA SER A 131 -11.03 11.75 -1.99
C SER A 131 -9.66 11.06 -2.10
N SER A 132 -9.62 9.74 -1.91
CA SER A 132 -8.39 8.94 -1.99
C SER A 132 -7.81 8.93 -3.41
N GLY A 133 -6.50 9.18 -3.52
CA GLY A 133 -5.74 8.89 -4.73
C GLY A 133 -5.47 7.39 -4.86
N ILE A 134 -5.16 6.95 -6.07
CA ILE A 134 -4.72 5.57 -6.31
C ILE A 134 -3.33 5.64 -6.92
N VAL A 135 -2.39 4.92 -6.34
CA VAL A 135 -1.04 4.74 -6.84
C VAL A 135 -0.83 3.26 -7.12
N THR A 136 -0.22 2.95 -8.26
CA THR A 136 0.14 1.58 -8.64
C THR A 136 1.63 1.38 -8.54
N ILE A 137 2.03 0.17 -8.15
CA ILE A 137 3.42 -0.29 -8.16
C ILE A 137 3.47 -1.57 -9.01
N ASP A 138 4.39 -1.63 -9.95
CA ASP A 138 4.63 -2.81 -10.79
C ASP A 138 6.14 -3.11 -10.92
N ASP A 139 6.49 -4.09 -11.77
CA ASP A 139 7.87 -4.57 -11.90
C ASP A 139 8.89 -3.47 -12.29
N ASP A 140 8.45 -2.40 -12.98
CA ASP A 140 9.30 -1.30 -13.42
C ASP A 140 9.60 -0.29 -12.30
N ASP A 141 8.84 -0.34 -11.22
CA ASP A 141 8.98 0.57 -10.08
C ASP A 141 10.00 0.10 -9.03
N TYR A 142 10.58 -1.10 -9.19
CA TYR A 142 11.57 -1.62 -8.24
C TYR A 142 13.00 -1.27 -8.65
N ASP A 143 13.81 -0.83 -7.67
CA ASP A 143 15.19 -0.43 -7.91
C ASP A 143 16.11 -1.62 -8.20
N PRO A 144 16.63 -1.79 -9.42
CA PRO A 144 17.47 -2.92 -9.80
C PRO A 144 18.79 -2.99 -9.04
N ALA A 145 19.24 -1.90 -8.39
CA ALA A 145 20.47 -1.88 -7.59
C ALA A 145 20.39 -2.84 -6.39
N TYR A 146 19.21 -3.15 -5.91
CA TYR A 146 18.98 -4.05 -4.79
C TYR A 146 18.66 -5.50 -5.22
N ALA A 147 18.61 -5.78 -6.52
CA ALA A 147 18.41 -7.16 -7.00
C ALA A 147 19.60 -8.06 -6.62
N LYS A 148 19.34 -9.27 -6.11
CA LYS A 148 20.38 -10.20 -5.64
C LYS A 148 20.13 -11.62 -6.16
N ASN A 149 21.18 -12.25 -6.69
CA ASN A 149 21.17 -13.67 -7.05
C ASN A 149 20.01 -14.09 -7.99
N GLY A 150 19.62 -13.23 -8.92
CA GLY A 150 18.53 -13.50 -9.86
C GLY A 150 17.12 -13.25 -9.27
N SER A 151 17.04 -12.78 -8.03
CA SER A 151 15.79 -12.31 -7.45
C SER A 151 15.60 -10.83 -7.77
N PRO A 152 14.35 -10.38 -8.04
CA PRO A 152 14.02 -8.96 -8.16
C PRO A 152 14.43 -8.16 -6.93
N SER A 153 14.51 -6.84 -7.08
CA SER A 153 14.67 -5.94 -5.94
C SER A 153 13.47 -6.08 -5.00
N PRO A 154 13.68 -6.11 -3.68
CA PRO A 154 12.58 -6.03 -2.73
C PRO A 154 12.08 -4.60 -2.50
N TYR A 155 12.78 -3.59 -3.02
CA TYR A 155 12.51 -2.17 -2.72
C TYR A 155 12.09 -1.42 -3.97
N ILE A 156 11.06 -0.58 -3.83
CA ILE A 156 10.64 0.37 -4.85
C ILE A 156 11.74 1.43 -5.08
N THR A 157 11.64 2.13 -6.18
CA THR A 157 12.55 3.26 -6.46
C THR A 157 12.22 4.47 -5.59
N LEU A 158 13.22 5.32 -5.35
CA LEU A 158 13.02 6.62 -4.71
C LEU A 158 11.98 7.48 -5.44
N GLU A 159 11.96 7.42 -6.78
CA GLU A 159 10.98 8.19 -7.57
C GLU A 159 9.55 7.69 -7.34
N LYS A 160 9.36 6.37 -7.17
CA LYS A 160 8.05 5.82 -6.80
C LYS A 160 7.64 6.24 -5.38
N ALA A 161 8.55 6.22 -4.41
CA ALA A 161 8.28 6.70 -3.06
C ALA A 161 7.83 8.18 -3.05
N LYS A 162 8.51 9.04 -3.83
CA LYS A 162 8.09 10.44 -4.01
C LYS A 162 6.71 10.57 -4.64
N GLU A 163 6.41 9.78 -5.68
CA GLU A 163 5.08 9.76 -6.29
C GLU A 163 3.99 9.44 -5.26
N ILE A 164 4.23 8.45 -4.41
CA ILE A 164 3.33 8.04 -3.34
C ILE A 164 3.11 9.18 -2.33
N ALA A 165 4.18 9.81 -1.85
CA ALA A 165 4.12 10.92 -0.90
C ALA A 165 3.37 12.12 -1.50
N LEU A 166 3.70 12.52 -2.72
CA LEU A 166 3.03 13.63 -3.42
C LEU A 166 1.54 13.35 -3.67
N ALA A 167 1.21 12.13 -4.06
CA ALA A 167 -0.18 11.73 -4.27
C ALA A 167 -0.97 11.78 -2.95
N HIS A 168 -0.36 11.35 -1.84
CA HIS A 168 -0.96 11.45 -0.50
C HIS A 168 -1.15 12.90 -0.07
N ALA A 169 -0.15 13.75 -0.24
CA ALA A 169 -0.23 15.19 0.05
C ALA A 169 -1.20 15.94 -0.88
N GLY A 170 -1.56 15.36 -2.03
CA GLY A 170 -2.35 16.03 -3.06
C GLY A 170 -1.57 17.14 -3.77
N VAL A 171 -0.25 17.04 -3.82
CA VAL A 171 0.68 18.01 -4.41
C VAL A 171 1.10 17.53 -5.79
N ASN A 172 1.14 18.46 -6.78
CA ASN A 172 1.69 18.12 -8.09
C ASN A 172 3.22 18.09 -8.01
N ALA A 173 3.85 17.14 -8.69
CA ALA A 173 5.31 17.00 -8.74
C ALA A 173 6.03 18.27 -9.23
N ALA A 174 5.38 19.06 -10.11
CA ALA A 174 5.95 20.31 -10.62
C ALA A 174 5.99 21.43 -9.57
N ASP A 175 5.20 21.34 -8.52
CA ASP A 175 5.07 22.34 -7.46
C ASP A 175 5.87 21.97 -6.20
N ALA A 176 6.44 20.77 -6.15
CA ALA A 176 7.20 20.25 -5.02
C ALA A 176 8.71 20.45 -5.19
N VAL A 177 9.38 20.81 -4.12
CA VAL A 177 10.85 20.87 -4.02
C VAL A 177 11.25 19.92 -2.88
N PHE A 178 11.97 18.85 -3.24
CA PHE A 178 12.49 17.90 -2.26
C PHE A 178 13.78 18.42 -1.66
N ASP A 179 13.77 18.66 -0.36
CA ASP A 179 14.88 19.23 0.41
C ASP A 179 15.78 18.11 0.97
N ASP A 180 15.17 17.04 1.51
CA ASP A 180 15.89 15.85 1.93
C ASP A 180 15.21 14.56 1.47
N ARG A 181 16.01 13.48 1.42
CA ARG A 181 15.59 12.14 0.99
C ARG A 181 16.63 11.12 1.41
N GLU A 182 16.26 10.30 2.35
CA GLU A 182 17.12 9.26 2.90
C GLU A 182 16.46 7.88 2.74
N PHE A 183 17.29 6.86 2.56
CA PHE A 183 16.87 5.47 2.60
C PHE A 183 17.49 4.85 3.84
N ASP A 184 16.66 4.49 4.79
CA ASP A 184 17.10 3.94 6.08
C ASP A 184 16.35 2.65 6.44
N HIS A 185 16.73 2.07 7.56
CA HIS A 185 16.08 0.91 8.16
C HIS A 185 15.70 1.24 9.59
N ASP A 186 14.45 1.58 9.80
CA ASP A 186 13.90 1.82 11.14
C ASP A 186 13.21 0.54 11.67
N ASP A 187 13.66 0.07 12.84
CA ASP A 187 13.17 -1.13 13.53
C ASP A 187 13.02 -2.39 12.63
N GLY A 188 13.86 -2.48 11.57
CA GLY A 188 13.88 -3.59 10.62
C GLY A 188 12.95 -3.41 9.41
N THR A 189 12.27 -2.26 9.29
CA THR A 189 11.52 -1.84 8.12
C THR A 189 12.42 -0.95 7.26
N ALA A 190 12.46 -1.21 5.95
CA ALA A 190 13.16 -0.32 5.02
C ALA A 190 12.25 0.86 4.68
N VAL A 191 12.75 2.08 4.84
CA VAL A 191 11.95 3.31 4.76
C VAL A 191 12.64 4.31 3.85
N PHE A 192 11.85 5.03 3.05
CA PHE A 192 12.26 6.29 2.45
C PHE A 192 11.74 7.43 3.31
N GLU A 193 12.64 8.19 3.92
CA GLU A 193 12.36 9.45 4.60
C GLU A 193 12.44 10.57 3.57
N LEU A 194 11.36 11.34 3.43
CA LEU A 194 11.21 12.35 2.39
C LEU A 194 10.76 13.66 3.02
N GLU A 195 11.54 14.72 2.79
CA GLU A 195 11.15 16.09 3.12
C GLU A 195 10.97 16.90 1.83
N PHE A 196 9.87 17.61 1.70
CA PHE A 196 9.63 18.49 0.56
C PHE A 196 8.76 19.68 0.94
N THR A 197 8.93 20.76 0.16
CA THR A 197 8.12 21.97 0.30
C THR A 197 7.25 22.17 -0.93
N ALA A 198 5.99 22.60 -0.74
CA ALA A 198 5.09 22.96 -1.80
C ALA A 198 4.11 24.05 -1.35
N GLY A 199 4.00 25.14 -2.11
CA GLY A 199 3.06 26.23 -1.82
C GLY A 199 3.28 26.92 -0.48
N GLY A 200 4.48 26.82 0.10
CA GLY A 200 4.83 27.37 1.41
C GLY A 200 4.40 26.45 2.58
N VAL A 201 4.13 25.19 2.32
CA VAL A 201 3.91 24.13 3.31
C VAL A 201 5.11 23.20 3.24
N GLU A 202 5.62 22.79 4.39
CA GLU A 202 6.67 21.80 4.57
C GLU A 202 6.01 20.45 4.88
N TYR A 203 6.50 19.40 4.28
CA TYR A 203 5.97 18.04 4.36
C TYR A 203 7.08 17.07 4.73
N GLU A 204 6.80 16.19 5.69
CA GLU A 204 7.65 15.09 6.11
C GLU A 204 6.91 13.76 5.93
N TYR A 205 7.54 12.79 5.26
CA TYR A 205 6.94 11.52 4.93
C TYR A 205 7.88 10.35 5.12
N ASP A 206 7.39 9.30 5.81
CA ASP A 206 8.01 7.99 5.84
C ASP A 206 7.22 7.04 4.95
N VAL A 207 7.88 6.50 3.93
CA VAL A 207 7.27 5.57 2.98
C VAL A 207 7.95 4.21 3.09
N ASP A 208 7.17 3.15 3.38
CA ASP A 208 7.66 1.77 3.35
C ASP A 208 8.24 1.45 1.98
N ALA A 209 9.52 1.10 1.95
CA ALA A 209 10.23 0.86 0.71
C ALA A 209 9.87 -0.47 0.02
N VAL A 210 9.14 -1.36 0.69
CA VAL A 210 8.70 -2.65 0.13
C VAL A 210 7.29 -2.55 -0.42
N HIS A 211 6.37 -1.93 0.34
CA HIS A 211 4.94 -1.93 0.05
C HIS A 211 4.41 -0.57 -0.42
N GLY A 212 5.23 0.49 -0.36
CA GLY A 212 4.78 1.85 -0.70
C GLY A 212 3.71 2.41 0.24
N THR A 213 3.53 1.83 1.44
CA THR A 213 2.60 2.38 2.42
C THR A 213 3.19 3.59 3.12
N ILE A 214 2.35 4.58 3.41
CA ILE A 214 2.74 5.72 4.25
C ILE A 214 2.77 5.24 5.71
N LEU A 215 3.92 5.32 6.34
CA LEU A 215 4.14 4.99 7.75
C LEU A 215 3.95 6.22 8.64
N GLN A 216 4.45 7.38 8.19
CA GLN A 216 4.30 8.66 8.84
C GLN A 216 4.06 9.75 7.80
N ALA A 217 3.23 10.74 8.12
CA ALA A 217 3.00 11.92 7.31
C ALA A 217 2.73 13.10 8.22
N GLU A 218 3.55 14.14 8.10
CA GLU A 218 3.40 15.40 8.82
C GLU A 218 3.47 16.57 7.84
N HIS A 219 2.84 17.70 8.18
CA HIS A 219 2.95 18.91 7.39
C HIS A 219 2.80 20.15 8.26
N ASP A 220 3.64 21.15 8.00
CA ASP A 220 3.62 22.44 8.67
C ASP A 220 3.50 23.58 7.65
N ALA A 221 2.54 24.47 7.84
CA ALA A 221 2.46 25.68 7.04
C ALA A 221 3.63 26.60 7.40
N SER A 222 4.60 26.76 6.48
CA SER A 222 5.70 27.69 6.65
C SER A 222 5.13 29.13 6.76
N GLY A 223 4.98 29.60 8.00
CA GLY A 223 4.37 30.92 8.30
C GLY A 223 3.53 30.95 9.56
N SER A 224 3.14 29.82 10.13
CA SER A 224 2.77 29.76 11.54
C SER A 224 4.05 29.67 12.37
N GLY A 225 4.94 30.66 12.21
CA GLY A 225 5.96 30.86 13.21
C GLY A 225 5.24 30.87 14.54
N TYR A 226 5.49 29.93 15.38
CA TYR A 226 5.33 30.15 16.80
C TYR A 226 6.19 31.37 17.08
N ASP A 227 5.54 32.53 17.07
CA ASP A 227 6.09 33.71 17.70
C ASP A 227 6.16 33.37 19.18
N ASP A 228 7.28 32.74 19.57
CA ASP A 228 7.63 32.44 20.95
C ASP A 228 7.93 33.73 21.72
N THR A 229 7.20 34.78 21.36
CA THR A 229 7.12 36.06 22.05
C THR A 229 5.85 36.15 22.88
N ASP A 230 5.40 35.07 23.51
CA ASP A 230 4.58 35.19 24.69
C ASP A 230 5.49 35.38 25.92
N TYR A 231 6.31 36.43 25.87
CA TYR A 231 6.74 37.12 27.03
C TYR A 231 5.49 37.81 27.60
N GLY A 232 4.70 37.04 28.34
CA GLY A 232 3.75 37.64 29.26
C GLY A 232 4.45 38.66 30.11
N PRO A 233 3.81 39.79 30.46
CA PRO A 233 4.45 40.85 31.23
C PRO A 233 5.01 40.24 32.52
N ASN A 234 6.34 40.34 32.68
CA ASN A 234 7.00 40.03 33.92
C ASN A 234 6.32 40.81 35.03
N ASN A 235 5.50 40.13 35.79
CA ASN A 235 5.03 40.64 37.06
C ASN A 235 6.10 40.31 38.11
N ASP A 236 7.26 40.97 37.99
CA ASP A 236 8.26 41.10 39.02
C ASP A 236 7.75 42.05 40.04
N GLY A 237 6.81 41.58 40.83
CA GLY A 237 6.46 42.18 42.09
C GLY A 237 7.65 42.07 43.05
N VAL A 238 8.65 42.92 42.85
CA VAL A 238 9.65 43.23 43.89
C VAL A 238 8.91 44.03 44.95
N THR A 239 8.48 43.37 46.01
CA THR A 239 8.14 44.03 47.26
C THR A 239 9.43 44.30 47.96
N ASP A 240 9.91 45.53 47.88
CA ASP A 240 10.88 46.10 48.78
C ASP A 240 10.34 45.96 50.21
N TYR A 241 10.92 45.05 50.99
CA TYR A 241 10.85 45.12 52.45
C TYR A 241 11.90 46.09 52.89
N ASP A 242 11.44 47.28 53.19
CA ASP A 242 12.20 48.30 53.94
C ASP A 242 12.30 47.84 55.40
N ASP A 243 13.49 47.41 55.80
CA ASP A 243 13.87 47.09 57.22
C ASP A 243 14.37 48.36 57.83
N THR A 244 13.54 49.05 58.61
CA THR A 244 13.99 50.05 59.58
C THR A 244 13.33 49.80 60.89
N ASP A 245 14.25 49.52 61.88
CA ASP A 245 14.23 49.49 63.35
C ASP A 245 13.95 48.13 63.99
#